data_b13d57d38e1b64101b523b4d04fdcfc8
#
_entry.id   b13d57d38e1b64101b523b4d04fdcfc8
#
_cell.length_a   1.000
_cell.length_b   1.000
_cell.length_c   1.000
_cell.angle_alpha   90.00
_cell.angle_beta   90.00
_cell.angle_gamma   90.00
#
_symmetry.space_group_name_H-M   'P 1'
#
loop_
_entity.id
_entity.type
_entity.pdbx_description
1 polymer ?
#
loop_
_entity_poly.entity_id
_entity_poly.type
_entity_poly.pdbx_seq_one_letter_code
_entity_poly.pdbx_strand_id
1 'polypeptide(L)'
;LIYNSYNESYYILCEMNNLILVRHGQSLWNKEKRFTGFVDIELTEKGKSEAKYAGQLIKELNIEFDAYFTSQLKRAIKTLNIILEILNKPNANINKAWELNERHYGGLTGLNKDDTIKKFGNEQVLIWRRSFETRPPPMDEQHPYRDKINSNILSESLKDTVKRVIPYYEKKIEPLISSKKNVLIVFHGNSCRALLMKILNISKEKIVNFEIPTGN
;
A
#
# COMPACT_ATOMS: atom_id res chain seq x y z
N LEU A 1 -0.20 1.78 -10.70
CA LEU A 1 -0.37 0.38 -11.10
C LEU A 1 -0.59 0.38 -12.61
N ILE A 2 0.42 -0.05 -13.37
CA ILE A 2 0.20 -0.43 -14.76
C ILE A 2 -0.34 -1.85 -14.67
N TYR A 3 -1.66 -2.02 -14.78
CA TYR A 3 -2.29 -3.33 -14.71
C TYR A 3 -2.16 -4.01 -16.06
N ASN A 4 -1.37 -5.06 -16.14
CA ASN A 4 -1.26 -5.92 -17.31
C ASN A 4 -1.88 -7.29 -16.99
N SER A 5 -3.13 -7.51 -17.39
CA SER A 5 -3.72 -8.83 -17.47
C SER A 5 -3.79 -9.21 -18.96
N TYR A 6 -3.06 -10.23 -19.37
CA TYR A 6 -2.99 -10.72 -20.76
C TYR A 6 -2.29 -9.79 -21.75
N ASN A 7 -1.02 -9.44 -21.55
CA ASN A 7 -0.24 -8.67 -22.53
C ASN A 7 -0.91 -7.40 -23.11
N GLU A 8 -1.99 -6.91 -22.50
CA GLU A 8 -2.59 -5.64 -22.83
C GLU A 8 -2.34 -4.66 -21.69
N SER A 9 -1.41 -3.74 -21.93
CA SER A 9 -1.21 -2.58 -21.08
C SER A 9 -2.43 -1.67 -21.24
N TYR A 10 -3.33 -1.67 -20.28
CA TYR A 10 -4.38 -0.66 -20.23
C TYR A 10 -3.76 0.65 -19.77
N TYR A 11 -3.28 1.44 -20.73
CA TYR A 11 -3.10 2.85 -20.54
C TYR A 11 -4.49 3.47 -20.50
N ILE A 12 -4.98 3.85 -19.33
CA ILE A 12 -6.02 4.86 -19.29
C ILE A 12 -5.32 6.18 -19.62
N LEU A 13 -5.11 6.42 -20.90
CA LEU A 13 -4.84 7.73 -21.46
C LEU A 13 -6.16 8.53 -21.38
N CYS A 14 -6.50 8.95 -20.18
CA CYS A 14 -7.33 10.15 -20.09
C CYS A 14 -6.41 11.31 -20.46
N GLU A 15 -6.76 12.08 -21.47
CA GLU A 15 -5.94 13.17 -22.05
C GLU A 15 -5.48 14.26 -21.05
N MET A 16 -5.52 14.04 -19.74
CA MET A 16 -5.47 15.17 -18.83
C MET A 16 -4.63 15.04 -17.59
N ASN A 17 -4.29 13.84 -17.10
CA ASN A 17 -3.49 13.70 -15.87
C ASN A 17 -3.22 12.24 -15.54
N ASN A 18 -2.10 11.98 -14.91
CA ASN A 18 -1.69 10.64 -14.54
C ASN A 18 -1.75 10.46 -13.03
N LEU A 19 -2.40 9.39 -12.59
CA LEU A 19 -2.30 8.88 -11.24
C LEU A 19 -1.54 7.55 -11.27
N ILE A 20 -0.30 7.58 -10.79
CA ILE A 20 0.53 6.39 -10.70
C ILE A 20 0.49 5.85 -9.27
N LEU A 21 0.12 4.58 -9.13
CA LEU A 21 0.03 3.88 -7.85
C LEU A 21 1.10 2.81 -7.78
N VAL A 22 1.95 2.86 -6.75
CA VAL A 22 3.03 1.89 -6.55
C VAL A 22 2.90 1.26 -5.16
N ARG A 23 2.90 -0.07 -5.09
CA ARG A 23 3.10 -0.76 -3.83
C ARG A 23 4.59 -0.77 -3.49
N HIS A 24 4.93 -0.52 -2.22
CA HIS A 24 6.31 -0.58 -1.75
C HIS A 24 6.99 -1.91 -2.10
N GLY A 25 8.32 -1.89 -2.28
CA GLY A 25 9.14 -3.06 -2.51
C GLY A 25 9.11 -4.07 -1.35
N GLN A 26 9.62 -5.28 -1.56
CA GLN A 26 9.62 -6.33 -0.55
C GLN A 26 10.29 -5.87 0.74
N SER A 27 9.58 -5.95 1.88
CA SER A 27 10.13 -5.75 3.21
C SER A 27 10.68 -7.06 3.81
N LEU A 28 11.47 -6.96 4.89
CA LEU A 28 11.97 -8.14 5.61
C LEU A 28 10.82 -9.07 6.04
N TRP A 29 9.73 -8.51 6.56
CA TRP A 29 8.59 -9.32 6.98
C TRP A 29 7.72 -9.83 5.82
N ASN A 30 7.78 -9.21 4.64
CA ASN A 30 7.22 -9.84 3.44
C ASN A 30 8.00 -11.10 3.07
N LYS A 31 9.35 -11.05 3.09
CA LYS A 31 10.24 -12.19 2.85
C LYS A 31 9.99 -13.31 3.87
N GLU A 32 9.83 -12.96 5.15
CA GLU A 32 9.57 -13.90 6.25
C GLU A 32 8.10 -14.36 6.31
N LYS A 33 7.24 -13.91 5.40
CA LYS A 33 5.80 -14.19 5.39
C LYS A 33 5.08 -13.81 6.68
N ARG A 34 5.47 -12.69 7.35
CA ARG A 34 4.80 -12.22 8.57
C ARG A 34 3.71 -11.19 8.27
N PHE A 35 2.77 -11.06 9.20
CA PHE A 35 1.81 -9.97 9.23
C PHE A 35 2.50 -8.69 9.70
N THR A 36 2.59 -7.67 8.84
CA THR A 36 3.37 -6.45 9.13
C THR A 36 2.51 -5.34 9.75
N GLY A 37 1.43 -4.98 9.10
CA GLY A 37 0.57 -3.87 9.55
C GLY A 37 1.33 -2.55 9.71
N PHE A 38 1.18 -1.92 10.89
CA PHE A 38 1.76 -0.62 11.24
C PHE A 38 3.21 -0.69 11.75
N VAL A 39 3.75 -1.88 11.96
CA VAL A 39 5.16 -2.00 12.38
C VAL A 39 6.08 -1.52 11.27
N ASP A 40 7.09 -0.75 11.66
CA ASP A 40 8.00 -0.09 10.74
C ASP A 40 9.19 -1.01 10.39
N ILE A 41 9.09 -1.69 9.27
CA ILE A 41 10.02 -2.73 8.79
C ILE A 41 10.76 -2.23 7.54
N GLU A 42 12.06 -2.52 7.48
CA GLU A 42 12.94 -2.16 6.39
C GLU A 42 12.69 -2.97 5.10
N LEU A 43 13.10 -2.40 3.96
CA LEU A 43 13.16 -3.11 2.68
C LEU A 43 14.29 -4.16 2.70
N THR A 44 14.09 -5.26 1.98
CA THR A 44 15.19 -6.17 1.60
C THR A 44 15.98 -5.59 0.43
N GLU A 45 17.14 -6.16 0.10
CA GLU A 45 17.88 -5.78 -1.12
C GLU A 45 17.03 -6.04 -2.38
N LYS A 46 16.25 -7.13 -2.39
CA LYS A 46 15.26 -7.37 -3.45
C LYS A 46 14.24 -6.22 -3.52
N GLY A 47 13.70 -5.78 -2.37
CA GLY A 47 12.73 -4.68 -2.34
C GLY A 47 13.31 -3.36 -2.82
N LYS A 48 14.61 -3.09 -2.58
CA LYS A 48 15.30 -1.93 -3.15
C LYS A 48 15.46 -2.07 -4.68
N SER A 49 15.77 -3.27 -5.17
CA SER A 49 15.86 -3.53 -6.62
C SER A 49 14.50 -3.40 -7.30
N GLU A 50 13.42 -3.88 -6.66
CA GLU A 50 12.05 -3.68 -7.13
C GLU A 50 11.69 -2.19 -7.21
N ALA A 51 12.08 -1.38 -6.20
CA ALA A 51 11.86 0.06 -6.21
C ALA A 51 12.63 0.77 -7.33
N LYS A 52 13.88 0.36 -7.60
CA LYS A 52 14.68 0.87 -8.73
C LYS A 52 14.01 0.55 -10.07
N TYR A 53 13.55 -0.68 -10.23
CA TYR A 53 12.85 -1.12 -11.44
C TYR A 53 11.56 -0.32 -11.68
N ALA A 54 10.74 -0.16 -10.64
CA ALA A 54 9.55 0.70 -10.72
C ALA A 54 9.91 2.14 -11.12
N GLY A 55 10.98 2.71 -10.56
CA GLY A 55 11.48 4.03 -10.91
C GLY A 55 11.89 4.14 -12.40
N GLN A 56 12.52 3.10 -12.95
CA GLN A 56 12.89 3.05 -14.36
C GLN A 56 11.66 3.01 -15.27
N LEU A 57 10.68 2.15 -14.97
CA LEU A 57 9.42 2.08 -15.72
C LEU A 57 8.66 3.42 -15.70
N ILE A 58 8.61 4.07 -14.54
CA ILE A 58 7.95 5.39 -14.41
C ILE A 58 8.71 6.45 -15.22
N LYS A 59 10.02 6.41 -15.23
CA LYS A 59 10.86 7.34 -16.01
C LYS A 59 10.63 7.22 -17.52
N GLU A 60 10.42 5.98 -18.02
CA GLU A 60 10.12 5.72 -19.42
C GLU A 60 8.77 6.31 -19.89
N LEU A 61 7.84 6.56 -18.95
CA LEU A 61 6.57 7.21 -19.26
C LEU A 61 6.72 8.70 -19.61
N ASN A 62 7.88 9.32 -19.35
CA ASN A 62 8.16 10.74 -19.57
C ASN A 62 7.12 11.68 -18.92
N ILE A 63 6.62 11.31 -17.73
CA ILE A 63 5.63 12.10 -16.98
C ILE A 63 6.35 13.00 -15.97
N GLU A 64 6.08 14.30 -16.02
CA GLU A 64 6.46 15.22 -14.95
C GLU A 64 5.39 15.21 -13.86
N PHE A 65 5.77 14.82 -12.64
CA PHE A 65 4.87 14.76 -11.50
C PHE A 65 4.82 16.07 -10.73
N ASP A 66 3.63 16.52 -10.40
CA ASP A 66 3.37 17.71 -9.60
C ASP A 66 3.33 17.43 -8.10
N ALA A 67 3.00 16.20 -7.70
CA ALA A 67 2.86 15.84 -6.30
C ALA A 67 3.21 14.36 -6.02
N TYR A 68 3.81 14.15 -4.85
CA TYR A 68 4.24 12.85 -4.36
C TYR A 68 3.61 12.56 -3.00
N PHE A 69 3.00 11.38 -2.87
CA PHE A 69 2.34 10.94 -1.65
C PHE A 69 2.88 9.58 -1.20
N THR A 70 2.96 9.39 0.11
CA THR A 70 3.29 8.10 0.70
C THR A 70 2.73 7.97 2.11
N SER A 71 2.82 6.76 2.67
CA SER A 71 2.50 6.51 4.06
C SER A 71 3.58 7.03 5.00
N GLN A 72 3.37 6.90 6.31
CA GLN A 72 4.39 7.19 7.32
C GLN A 72 5.38 6.04 7.55
N LEU A 73 5.20 4.89 6.89
CA LEU A 73 6.01 3.70 7.13
C LEU A 73 7.26 3.67 6.24
N LYS A 74 8.42 3.39 6.83
CA LYS A 74 9.75 3.44 6.18
C LYS A 74 9.81 2.70 4.85
N ARG A 75 9.22 1.51 4.76
CA ARG A 75 9.25 0.71 3.52
C ARG A 75 8.64 1.44 2.32
N ALA A 76 7.55 2.21 2.54
CA ALA A 76 6.94 3.00 1.47
C ALA A 76 7.73 4.28 1.21
N ILE A 77 8.18 4.98 2.25
CA ILE A 77 9.03 6.18 2.14
C ILE A 77 10.32 5.84 1.38
N LYS A 78 11.01 4.75 1.76
CA LYS A 78 12.26 4.34 1.10
C LYS A 78 12.05 3.93 -0.36
N THR A 79 10.93 3.25 -0.66
CA THR A 79 10.57 2.94 -2.04
C THR A 79 10.38 4.21 -2.86
N LEU A 80 9.63 5.19 -2.34
CA LEU A 80 9.44 6.47 -3.03
C LEU A 80 10.75 7.23 -3.19
N ASN A 81 11.61 7.29 -2.18
CA ASN A 81 12.91 7.97 -2.29
C ASN A 81 13.77 7.37 -3.40
N ILE A 82 13.85 6.03 -3.50
CA ILE A 82 14.58 5.34 -4.57
C ILE A 82 13.99 5.70 -5.95
N ILE A 83 12.67 5.74 -6.08
CA ILE A 83 12.01 6.17 -7.32
C ILE A 83 12.39 7.61 -7.66
N LEU A 84 12.33 8.52 -6.68
CA LEU A 84 12.66 9.93 -6.87
C LEU A 84 14.13 10.15 -7.28
N GLU A 85 15.05 9.36 -6.76
CA GLU A 85 16.45 9.37 -7.21
C GLU A 85 16.56 9.02 -8.70
N ILE A 86 15.86 7.99 -9.17
CA ILE A 86 15.82 7.57 -10.59
C ILE A 86 15.18 8.65 -11.48
N LEU A 87 14.16 9.35 -10.95
CA LEU A 87 13.49 10.46 -11.64
C LEU A 87 14.28 11.79 -11.59
N ASN A 88 15.49 11.80 -11.00
CA ASN A 88 16.30 13.01 -10.76
C ASN A 88 15.59 14.09 -9.92
N LYS A 89 14.75 13.68 -8.97
CA LYS A 89 13.98 14.55 -8.06
C LYS A 89 14.26 14.23 -6.57
N PRO A 90 15.52 14.03 -6.10
CA PRO A 90 15.81 13.55 -4.74
C PRO A 90 15.31 14.49 -3.63
N ASN A 91 15.13 15.76 -3.93
CA ASN A 91 14.70 16.80 -3.00
C ASN A 91 13.21 17.15 -3.15
N ALA A 92 12.41 16.32 -3.83
CA ALA A 92 10.99 16.56 -4.00
C ALA A 92 10.27 16.61 -2.65
N ASN A 93 9.30 17.52 -2.53
CA ASN A 93 8.44 17.57 -1.36
C ASN A 93 7.47 16.38 -1.32
N ILE A 94 7.57 15.56 -0.27
CA ILE A 94 6.77 14.33 -0.12
C ILE A 94 5.68 14.55 0.92
N ASN A 95 4.43 14.34 0.53
CA ASN A 95 3.29 14.33 1.42
C ASN A 95 3.17 12.96 2.11
N LYS A 96 3.53 12.88 3.40
CA LYS A 96 3.45 11.67 4.22
C LYS A 96 2.15 11.69 5.01
N ALA A 97 1.33 10.64 4.91
CA ALA A 97 0.05 10.56 5.58
C ALA A 97 -0.16 9.17 6.22
N TRP A 98 -0.59 9.16 7.50
CA TRP A 98 -0.90 7.91 8.20
C TRP A 98 -2.11 7.21 7.58
N GLU A 99 -3.01 7.95 6.98
CA GLU A 99 -4.18 7.44 6.26
C GLU A 99 -3.79 6.52 5.10
N LEU A 100 -2.58 6.66 4.58
CA LEU A 100 -2.03 5.79 3.54
C LEU A 100 -1.25 4.59 4.11
N ASN A 101 -1.15 4.42 5.43
CA ASN A 101 -0.51 3.26 6.05
C ASN A 101 -1.17 1.94 5.63
N GLU A 102 -0.43 0.83 5.78
CA GLU A 102 -0.98 -0.51 5.63
C GLU A 102 -2.11 -0.75 6.64
N ARG A 103 -2.97 -1.72 6.41
CA ARG A 103 -4.00 -2.14 7.34
C ARG A 103 -3.38 -2.67 8.64
N HIS A 104 -3.95 -2.29 9.78
CA HIS A 104 -3.51 -2.79 11.09
C HIS A 104 -3.98 -4.24 11.31
N TYR A 105 -3.03 -5.16 11.45
CA TYR A 105 -3.34 -6.59 11.61
C TYR A 105 -3.64 -7.03 13.05
N GLY A 106 -3.71 -6.10 14.01
CA GLY A 106 -4.07 -6.40 15.39
C GLY A 106 -3.11 -7.39 16.05
N GLY A 107 -3.67 -8.32 16.80
CA GLY A 107 -2.93 -9.39 17.49
C GLY A 107 -2.22 -10.38 16.55
N LEU A 108 -2.46 -10.34 15.24
CA LEU A 108 -1.69 -11.15 14.27
C LEU A 108 -0.35 -10.51 13.90
N THR A 109 -0.11 -9.25 14.28
CA THR A 109 1.11 -8.51 13.91
C THR A 109 2.36 -9.26 14.35
N GLY A 110 3.32 -9.47 13.45
CA GLY A 110 4.56 -10.20 13.70
C GLY A 110 4.47 -11.71 13.58
N LEU A 111 3.26 -12.31 13.60
CA LEU A 111 3.11 -13.74 13.42
C LEU A 111 3.46 -14.17 11.99
N ASN A 112 4.08 -15.33 11.85
CA ASN A 112 4.28 -15.96 10.56
C ASN A 112 2.94 -16.49 10.03
N LYS A 113 2.65 -16.26 8.75
CA LYS A 113 1.35 -16.63 8.14
C LYS A 113 1.14 -18.14 8.07
N ASP A 114 2.18 -18.89 7.75
CA ASP A 114 2.11 -20.35 7.62
C ASP A 114 1.86 -21.00 9.00
N ASP A 115 2.51 -20.49 10.04
CA ASP A 115 2.29 -20.96 11.42
C ASP A 115 0.93 -20.51 11.98
N THR A 116 0.47 -19.35 11.59
CA THR A 116 -0.89 -18.88 11.93
C THR A 116 -1.96 -19.79 11.29
N ILE A 117 -1.74 -20.23 10.04
CA ILE A 117 -2.62 -21.18 9.35
C ILE A 117 -2.63 -22.52 10.09
N LYS A 118 -1.46 -23.04 10.52
CA LYS A 118 -1.41 -24.29 11.31
C LYS A 118 -2.20 -24.18 12.62
N LYS A 119 -2.17 -23.01 13.27
CA LYS A 119 -2.81 -22.78 14.57
C LYS A 119 -4.32 -22.56 14.47
N PHE A 120 -4.79 -21.79 13.49
CA PHE A 120 -6.17 -21.30 13.40
C PHE A 120 -6.96 -21.85 12.21
N GLY A 121 -6.32 -22.64 11.35
CA GLY A 121 -6.90 -23.14 10.10
C GLY A 121 -6.82 -22.12 8.95
N ASN A 122 -6.77 -22.64 7.73
CA ASN A 122 -6.63 -21.82 6.53
C ASN A 122 -7.83 -20.89 6.30
N GLU A 123 -9.04 -21.39 6.53
CA GLU A 123 -10.28 -20.63 6.34
C GLU A 123 -10.33 -19.39 7.23
N GLN A 124 -10.09 -19.56 8.54
CA GLN A 124 -10.09 -18.45 9.48
C GLN A 124 -9.02 -17.41 9.17
N VAL A 125 -7.81 -17.85 8.80
CA VAL A 125 -6.72 -16.94 8.43
C VAL A 125 -7.03 -16.22 7.12
N LEU A 126 -7.67 -16.88 6.17
CA LEU A 126 -8.11 -16.27 4.92
C LEU A 126 -9.19 -15.18 5.19
N ILE A 127 -10.15 -15.44 6.09
CA ILE A 127 -11.14 -14.45 6.53
C ILE A 127 -10.44 -13.22 7.10
N TRP A 128 -9.50 -13.36 8.04
CA TRP A 128 -8.76 -12.24 8.60
C TRP A 128 -7.91 -11.48 7.58
N ARG A 129 -7.41 -12.17 6.57
CA ARG A 129 -6.56 -11.58 5.52
C ARG A 129 -7.34 -10.88 4.41
N ARG A 130 -8.51 -11.38 4.06
CA ARG A 130 -9.20 -11.03 2.81
C ARG A 130 -10.61 -10.49 3.00
N SER A 131 -11.30 -10.80 4.09
CA SER A 131 -12.65 -10.27 4.32
C SER A 131 -12.66 -8.74 4.29
N PHE A 132 -13.70 -8.18 3.70
CA PHE A 132 -13.93 -6.75 3.68
C PHE A 132 -14.28 -6.19 5.07
N GLU A 133 -15.11 -6.92 5.83
CA GLU A 133 -15.68 -6.41 7.10
C GLU A 133 -15.01 -6.99 8.35
N THR A 134 -14.46 -8.22 8.27
CA THR A 134 -13.94 -8.91 9.45
C THR A 134 -12.57 -8.35 9.84
N ARG A 135 -12.46 -7.91 11.08
CA ARG A 135 -11.19 -7.51 11.69
C ARG A 135 -10.41 -8.73 12.18
N PRO A 136 -9.09 -8.71 12.12
CA PRO A 136 -8.25 -9.59 12.93
C PRO A 136 -8.51 -9.37 14.43
N PRO A 137 -8.12 -10.31 15.32
CA PRO A 137 -8.15 -10.07 16.76
C PRO A 137 -7.46 -8.76 17.12
N PRO A 138 -7.98 -7.97 18.06
CA PRO A 138 -7.35 -6.72 18.48
C PRO A 138 -5.97 -6.98 19.07
N MET A 139 -5.07 -6.01 18.93
CA MET A 139 -3.78 -6.01 19.62
C MET A 139 -4.01 -5.64 21.10
N ASP A 140 -3.55 -6.49 22.00
CA ASP A 140 -3.59 -6.21 23.44
C ASP A 140 -2.41 -5.35 23.91
N GLU A 141 -2.48 -4.87 25.14
CA GLU A 141 -1.46 -4.00 25.75
C GLU A 141 -0.11 -4.73 25.96
N GLN A 142 -0.12 -6.05 26.08
CA GLN A 142 1.08 -6.86 26.32
C GLN A 142 1.69 -7.39 25.00
N HIS A 143 1.11 -7.03 23.86
CA HIS A 143 1.58 -7.48 22.56
C HIS A 143 3.03 -7.00 22.30
N PRO A 144 3.96 -7.87 21.84
CA PRO A 144 5.40 -7.56 21.71
C PRO A 144 5.72 -6.35 20.81
N TYR A 145 4.77 -5.93 20.01
CA TYR A 145 4.91 -4.78 19.10
C TYR A 145 4.01 -3.60 19.48
N ARG A 146 3.35 -3.62 20.64
CA ARG A 146 2.44 -2.54 21.05
C ARG A 146 3.15 -1.19 21.13
N ASP A 147 4.30 -1.16 21.79
CA ASP A 147 5.12 0.06 21.95
C ASP A 147 5.78 0.56 20.66
N LYS A 148 5.81 -0.28 19.63
CA LYS A 148 6.37 0.08 18.31
C LYS A 148 5.34 0.71 17.38
N ILE A 149 4.09 0.80 17.80
CA ILE A 149 2.98 1.32 17.01
C ILE A 149 2.37 2.51 17.75
N ASN A 150 2.68 3.71 17.28
CA ASN A 150 2.06 4.92 17.81
C ASN A 150 0.66 5.11 17.21
N SER A 151 -0.31 4.35 17.70
CA SER A 151 -1.70 4.42 17.26
C SER A 151 -2.65 3.83 18.31
N ASN A 152 -3.83 4.42 18.46
CA ASN A 152 -4.92 3.89 19.28
C ASN A 152 -5.76 2.83 18.52
N ILE A 153 -5.45 2.58 17.25
CA ILE A 153 -6.13 1.55 16.45
C ILE A 153 -5.59 0.20 16.88
N LEU A 154 -6.47 -0.69 17.33
CA LEU A 154 -6.10 -2.04 17.80
C LEU A 154 -6.18 -3.11 16.70
N SER A 155 -7.00 -2.92 15.69
CA SER A 155 -7.06 -3.75 14.46
C SER A 155 -7.93 -3.08 13.40
N GLU A 156 -7.73 -3.42 12.13
CA GLU A 156 -8.54 -2.94 11.01
C GLU A 156 -9.01 -4.07 10.10
N SER A 157 -10.25 -3.95 9.64
CA SER A 157 -10.74 -4.62 8.43
C SER A 157 -10.34 -3.82 7.18
N LEU A 158 -10.60 -4.33 5.97
CA LEU A 158 -10.44 -3.53 4.76
C LEU A 158 -11.44 -2.36 4.74
N LYS A 159 -12.65 -2.55 5.26
CA LYS A 159 -13.67 -1.50 5.43
C LYS A 159 -13.15 -0.33 6.30
N ASP A 160 -12.41 -0.62 7.38
CA ASP A 160 -11.81 0.43 8.22
C ASP A 160 -10.69 1.16 7.46
N THR A 161 -9.88 0.45 6.70
CA THR A 161 -8.85 1.05 5.84
C THR A 161 -9.49 1.98 4.79
N VAL A 162 -10.59 1.57 4.17
CA VAL A 162 -11.37 2.41 3.23
C VAL A 162 -11.83 3.70 3.91
N LYS A 163 -12.36 3.61 5.15
CA LYS A 163 -12.86 4.78 5.91
C LYS A 163 -11.81 5.87 6.17
N ARG A 164 -10.52 5.55 6.13
CA ARG A 164 -9.45 6.55 6.30
C ARG A 164 -8.78 6.94 4.97
N VAL A 165 -8.60 5.99 4.08
CA VAL A 165 -7.94 6.24 2.78
C VAL A 165 -8.80 7.14 1.89
N ILE A 166 -10.11 6.85 1.78
CA ILE A 166 -10.97 7.56 0.82
C ILE A 166 -11.17 9.03 1.20
N PRO A 167 -11.52 9.42 2.44
CA PRO A 167 -11.62 10.82 2.79
C PRO A 167 -10.31 11.59 2.61
N TYR A 168 -9.16 10.95 2.86
CA TYR A 168 -7.86 11.57 2.60
C TYR A 168 -7.64 11.79 1.09
N TYR A 169 -7.93 10.79 0.26
CA TYR A 169 -7.85 10.89 -1.19
C TYR A 169 -8.74 12.04 -1.70
N GLU A 170 -10.02 12.05 -1.34
CA GLU A 170 -10.99 13.05 -1.77
C GLU A 170 -10.59 14.49 -1.35
N LYS A 171 -9.99 14.63 -0.19
CA LYS A 171 -9.60 15.95 0.34
C LYS A 171 -8.25 16.45 -0.19
N LYS A 172 -7.28 15.55 -0.43
CA LYS A 172 -5.88 15.93 -0.68
C LYS A 172 -5.35 15.56 -2.05
N ILE A 173 -5.87 14.53 -2.69
CA ILE A 173 -5.31 13.97 -3.92
C ILE A 173 -6.25 14.22 -5.11
N GLU A 174 -7.52 13.91 -4.98
CA GLU A 174 -8.52 14.07 -6.04
C GLU A 174 -8.60 15.51 -6.60
N PRO A 175 -8.51 16.59 -5.78
CA PRO A 175 -8.48 17.94 -6.28
C PRO A 175 -7.27 18.25 -7.19
N LEU A 176 -6.10 17.64 -6.91
CA LEU A 176 -4.92 17.78 -7.76
C LEU A 176 -5.16 17.12 -9.12
N ILE A 177 -5.70 15.91 -9.11
CA ILE A 177 -6.04 15.17 -10.32
C ILE A 177 -7.08 15.95 -11.14
N SER A 178 -8.14 16.47 -10.50
CA SER A 178 -9.16 17.28 -11.14
C SER A 178 -8.61 18.60 -11.74
N SER A 179 -7.50 19.09 -11.16
CA SER A 179 -6.76 20.26 -11.67
C SER A 179 -5.67 19.89 -12.70
N LYS A 180 -5.76 18.71 -13.31
CA LYS A 180 -4.84 18.19 -14.33
C LYS A 180 -3.40 18.01 -13.85
N LYS A 181 -3.20 17.73 -12.55
CA LYS A 181 -1.90 17.45 -11.96
C LYS A 181 -1.56 15.96 -12.02
N ASN A 182 -0.30 15.65 -12.31
CA ASN A 182 0.22 14.29 -12.29
C ASN A 182 0.64 13.93 -10.86
N VAL A 183 0.16 12.81 -10.36
CA VAL A 183 0.36 12.38 -8.97
C VAL A 183 0.97 10.98 -8.90
N LEU A 184 2.02 10.83 -8.10
CA LEU A 184 2.61 9.55 -7.76
C LEU A 184 2.33 9.21 -6.30
N ILE A 185 1.76 8.01 -6.05
CA ILE A 185 1.50 7.49 -4.69
C ILE A 185 2.26 6.19 -4.49
N VAL A 186 3.11 6.14 -3.46
CA VAL A 186 3.76 4.89 -3.02
C VAL A 186 3.20 4.50 -1.65
N PHE A 187 2.54 3.35 -1.57
CA PHE A 187 1.86 2.91 -0.35
C PHE A 187 1.80 1.38 -0.22
N HIS A 188 0.71 0.77 0.30
CA HIS A 188 0.67 -0.63 0.71
C HIS A 188 -0.48 -1.38 0.03
N GLY A 189 -0.46 -2.71 0.15
CA GLY A 189 -1.44 -3.56 -0.51
C GLY A 189 -2.89 -3.26 -0.13
N ASN A 190 -3.20 -3.08 1.17
CA ASN A 190 -4.60 -2.83 1.56
C ASN A 190 -5.02 -1.36 1.39
N SER A 191 -4.12 -0.39 1.60
CA SER A 191 -4.43 1.01 1.26
C SER A 191 -4.60 1.21 -0.25
N CYS A 192 -3.82 0.49 -1.08
CA CYS A 192 -4.03 0.47 -2.53
C CYS A 192 -5.39 -0.15 -2.90
N ARG A 193 -5.75 -1.32 -2.32
CA ARG A 193 -7.08 -1.91 -2.53
C ARG A 193 -8.21 -0.96 -2.17
N ALA A 194 -8.10 -0.27 -1.03
CA ALA A 194 -9.09 0.72 -0.60
C ALA A 194 -9.28 1.81 -1.65
N LEU A 195 -8.18 2.33 -2.20
CA LEU A 195 -8.23 3.38 -3.22
C LEU A 195 -8.78 2.85 -4.55
N LEU A 196 -8.37 1.65 -4.98
CA LEU A 196 -8.86 1.04 -6.22
C LEU A 196 -10.37 0.74 -6.19
N MET A 197 -10.93 0.41 -5.02
CA MET A 197 -12.39 0.28 -4.88
C MET A 197 -13.11 1.57 -5.29
N LYS A 198 -12.59 2.72 -4.88
CA LYS A 198 -13.16 4.04 -5.23
C LYS A 198 -12.96 4.36 -6.71
N ILE A 199 -11.71 4.29 -7.19
CA ILE A 199 -11.35 4.77 -8.54
C ILE A 199 -11.94 3.88 -9.63
N LEU A 200 -11.91 2.55 -9.43
CA LEU A 200 -12.38 1.58 -10.42
C LEU A 200 -13.77 1.02 -10.11
N ASN A 201 -14.47 1.57 -9.12
CA ASN A 201 -15.77 1.10 -8.66
C ASN A 201 -15.83 -0.43 -8.42
N ILE A 202 -14.77 -0.98 -7.80
CA ILE A 202 -14.66 -2.41 -7.52
C ILE A 202 -15.50 -2.75 -6.29
N SER A 203 -16.40 -3.74 -6.41
CA SER A 203 -17.25 -4.16 -5.31
C SER A 203 -16.45 -4.86 -4.18
N LYS A 204 -17.04 -4.90 -2.99
CA LYS A 204 -16.44 -5.55 -1.81
C LYS A 204 -16.19 -7.06 -2.00
N GLU A 205 -16.96 -7.73 -2.85
CA GLU A 205 -16.80 -9.13 -3.18
C GLU A 205 -15.61 -9.36 -4.13
N LYS A 206 -15.38 -8.44 -5.06
CA LYS A 206 -14.31 -8.55 -6.06
C LYS A 206 -12.95 -8.14 -5.51
N ILE A 207 -12.90 -7.09 -4.67
CA ILE A 207 -11.63 -6.55 -4.16
C ILE A 207 -10.84 -7.54 -3.29
N VAL A 208 -11.52 -8.48 -2.61
CA VAL A 208 -10.89 -9.48 -1.73
C VAL A 208 -9.94 -10.41 -2.50
N ASN A 209 -10.22 -10.64 -3.78
CA ASN A 209 -9.41 -11.46 -4.68
C ASN A 209 -8.39 -10.67 -5.48
N PHE A 210 -8.40 -9.33 -5.37
CA PHE A 210 -7.50 -8.49 -6.13
C PHE A 210 -6.10 -8.52 -5.53
N GLU A 211 -5.12 -9.02 -6.26
CA GLU A 211 -3.72 -9.07 -5.81
C GLU A 211 -2.92 -7.89 -6.35
N ILE A 212 -2.13 -7.29 -5.46
CA ILE A 212 -1.22 -6.19 -5.79
C ILE A 212 0.18 -6.68 -5.45
N PRO A 213 0.99 -7.06 -6.44
CA PRO A 213 2.36 -7.51 -6.22
C PRO A 213 3.25 -6.39 -5.67
N THR A 214 4.38 -6.75 -5.05
CA THR A 214 5.37 -5.78 -4.57
C THR A 214 6.20 -5.24 -5.71
N GLY A 215 6.54 -3.95 -5.69
CA GLY A 215 7.47 -3.36 -6.64
C GLY A 215 6.97 -3.27 -8.10
N ASN A 216 5.66 -3.33 -8.28
CA ASN A 216 5.02 -3.17 -9.60
C ASN A 216 4.06 -1.99 -9.55
#